data_43270c62e4e24972589bed857df6e831
#
_entry.id   43270c62e4e24972589bed857df6e831
#
_cell.length_a   1.000
_cell.length_b   1.000
_cell.length_c   1.000
_cell.angle_alpha   90.00
_cell.angle_beta   90.00
_cell.angle_gamma   90.00
#
_symmetry.space_group_name_H-M   'P 1'
#
loop_
_entity.id
_entity.type
_entity.pdbx_description
1 polymer ?
#
loop_
_entity_poly.entity_id
_entity_poly.type
_entity_poly.pdbx_seq_one_letter_code
_entity_poly.pdbx_strand_id
1 'polypeptide(L)'
;MSITRLVELQDIDSQLEDLNSLLGDLPKMVDELNEKENSLKDRVEADKVSFKKINLNSSKSEKVNSDIQEKINKLTDQLFLVTNNKQYDALTNEIEHLKEQKKENEELLILNLEQKE
;
A
#
# COMPACT_ATOMS: atom_id res chain seq x y z
N MET A 1 -28.79 64.80 12.88
CA MET A 1 -28.49 63.36 13.01
C MET A 1 -28.08 63.09 14.46
N SER A 2 -28.69 62.13 15.07
CA SER A 2 -28.27 61.77 16.42
C SER A 2 -26.97 60.95 16.33
N ILE A 3 -26.18 61.01 17.39
CA ILE A 3 -24.96 60.22 17.52
C ILE A 3 -25.30 58.74 17.46
N THR A 4 -26.45 58.32 17.98
CA THR A 4 -26.94 56.95 17.96
C THR A 4 -27.08 56.41 16.53
N ARG A 5 -27.65 57.20 15.61
CA ARG A 5 -27.78 56.81 14.18
C ARG A 5 -26.43 56.68 13.50
N LEU A 6 -25.49 57.55 13.81
CA LEU A 6 -24.14 57.52 13.27
C LEU A 6 -23.41 56.23 13.69
N VAL A 7 -23.53 55.85 14.95
CA VAL A 7 -22.96 54.59 15.47
C VAL A 7 -23.58 53.37 14.80
N GLU A 8 -24.91 53.36 14.62
CA GLU A 8 -25.62 52.27 13.91
C GLU A 8 -25.14 52.14 12.49
N LEU A 9 -24.93 53.24 11.76
CA LEU A 9 -24.40 53.23 10.41
C LEU A 9 -22.97 52.68 10.36
N GLN A 10 -22.13 53.03 11.32
CA GLN A 10 -20.77 52.51 11.41
C GLN A 10 -20.75 51.00 11.68
N ASP A 11 -21.65 50.51 12.55
CA ASP A 11 -21.80 49.06 12.80
C ASP A 11 -22.21 48.31 11.55
N ILE A 12 -23.16 48.84 10.78
CA ILE A 12 -23.61 48.24 9.51
C ILE A 12 -22.46 48.21 8.52
N ASP A 13 -21.71 49.31 8.38
CA ASP A 13 -20.55 49.38 7.48
C ASP A 13 -19.49 48.34 7.86
N SER A 14 -19.20 48.19 9.17
CA SER A 14 -18.27 47.16 9.64
C SER A 14 -18.74 45.74 9.33
N GLN A 15 -20.03 45.47 9.50
CA GLN A 15 -20.62 44.17 9.19
C GLN A 15 -20.55 43.89 7.68
N LEU A 16 -20.76 44.89 6.84
CA LEU A 16 -20.64 44.76 5.38
C LEU A 16 -19.20 44.47 4.94
N GLU A 17 -18.22 45.14 5.58
CA GLU A 17 -16.80 44.86 5.30
C GLU A 17 -16.42 43.46 5.68
N ASP A 18 -16.84 42.98 6.85
CA ASP A 18 -16.59 41.62 7.31
C ASP A 18 -17.21 40.59 6.36
N LEU A 19 -18.46 40.84 5.93
CA LEU A 19 -19.16 39.98 5.02
C LEU A 19 -18.47 39.92 3.64
N ASN A 20 -18.04 41.07 3.13
CA ASN A 20 -17.32 41.16 1.86
C ASN A 20 -15.97 40.41 1.92
N SER A 21 -15.26 40.54 3.05
CA SER A 21 -14.03 39.77 3.27
C SER A 21 -14.26 38.26 3.25
N LEU A 22 -15.32 37.82 3.94
CA LEU A 22 -15.71 36.40 3.93
C LEU A 22 -16.07 35.92 2.54
N LEU A 23 -16.85 36.71 1.80
CA LEU A 23 -17.24 36.37 0.42
C LEU A 23 -16.04 36.36 -0.52
N GLY A 24 -15.05 37.22 -0.31
CA GLY A 24 -13.82 37.24 -1.08
C GLY A 24 -12.93 36.05 -0.81
N ASP A 25 -12.95 35.52 0.44
CA ASP A 25 -12.14 34.36 0.82
C ASP A 25 -12.77 33.02 0.40
N LEU A 26 -14.10 32.98 0.19
CA LEU A 26 -14.79 31.73 -0.18
C LEU A 26 -14.25 31.06 -1.45
N PRO A 27 -14.04 31.78 -2.59
CA PRO A 27 -13.47 31.14 -3.77
C PRO A 27 -12.11 30.52 -3.53
N LYS A 28 -11.27 31.18 -2.75
CA LYS A 28 -9.94 30.68 -2.38
C LYS A 28 -10.04 29.39 -1.54
N MET A 29 -10.96 29.40 -0.57
CA MET A 29 -11.21 28.22 0.28
C MET A 29 -11.73 27.05 -0.53
N VAL A 30 -12.63 27.31 -1.48
CA VAL A 30 -13.16 26.27 -2.39
C VAL A 30 -12.04 25.70 -3.25
N ASP A 31 -11.17 26.53 -3.81
CA ASP A 31 -10.04 26.10 -4.63
C ASP A 31 -9.08 25.24 -3.82
N GLU A 32 -8.76 25.63 -2.60
CA GLU A 32 -7.91 24.87 -1.68
C GLU A 32 -8.50 23.50 -1.35
N LEU A 33 -9.80 23.43 -1.09
CA LEU A 33 -10.51 22.21 -0.82
C LEU A 33 -10.55 21.29 -2.04
N ASN A 34 -10.76 21.85 -3.22
CA ASN A 34 -10.74 21.09 -4.48
C ASN A 34 -9.35 20.50 -4.75
N GLU A 35 -8.29 21.25 -4.48
CA GLU A 35 -6.91 20.77 -4.61
C GLU A 35 -6.63 19.62 -3.65
N LYS A 36 -7.08 19.75 -2.40
CA LYS A 36 -6.95 18.68 -1.40
C LYS A 36 -7.71 17.43 -1.83
N GLU A 37 -8.95 17.60 -2.32
CA GLU A 37 -9.76 16.50 -2.80
C GLU A 37 -9.07 15.75 -3.94
N ASN A 38 -8.56 16.48 -4.93
CA ASN A 38 -7.85 15.90 -6.08
C ASN A 38 -6.57 15.18 -5.63
N SER A 39 -5.82 15.79 -4.73
CA SER A 39 -4.60 15.19 -4.17
C SER A 39 -4.92 13.89 -3.43
N LEU A 40 -5.99 13.87 -2.63
CA LEU A 40 -6.44 12.68 -1.91
C LEU A 40 -6.93 11.59 -2.86
N LYS A 41 -7.64 11.95 -3.93
CA LYS A 41 -8.10 11.01 -4.96
C LYS A 41 -6.91 10.34 -5.66
N ASP A 42 -5.91 11.13 -6.03
CA ASP A 42 -4.69 10.62 -6.68
C ASP A 42 -3.94 9.67 -5.75
N ARG A 43 -3.85 10.02 -4.47
CA ARG A 43 -3.19 9.20 -3.47
C ARG A 43 -3.93 7.89 -3.25
N VAL A 44 -5.26 7.92 -3.16
CA VAL A 44 -6.09 6.72 -3.03
C VAL A 44 -5.91 5.82 -4.23
N GLU A 45 -5.90 6.36 -5.44
CA GLU A 45 -5.69 5.58 -6.66
C GLU A 45 -4.31 4.94 -6.69
N ALA A 46 -3.27 5.68 -6.33
CA ALA A 46 -1.91 5.16 -6.25
C ALA A 46 -1.82 4.03 -5.21
N ASP A 47 -2.46 4.19 -4.06
CA ASP A 47 -2.49 3.17 -3.01
C ASP A 47 -3.23 1.92 -3.46
N LYS A 48 -4.33 2.06 -4.21
CA LYS A 48 -5.07 0.92 -4.79
C LYS A 48 -4.21 0.13 -5.77
N VAL A 49 -3.50 0.81 -6.65
CA VAL A 49 -2.60 0.18 -7.62
C VAL A 49 -1.47 -0.57 -6.89
N SER A 50 -0.87 0.08 -5.91
CA SER A 50 0.19 -0.52 -5.08
C SER A 50 -0.31 -1.75 -4.33
N PHE A 51 -1.50 -1.67 -3.74
CA PHE A 51 -2.13 -2.78 -3.02
C PHE A 51 -2.40 -3.99 -3.92
N LYS A 52 -2.94 -3.76 -5.13
CA LYS A 52 -3.15 -4.83 -6.11
C LYS A 52 -1.83 -5.49 -6.52
N LYS A 53 -0.79 -4.71 -6.73
CA LYS A 53 0.53 -5.22 -7.08
C LYS A 53 1.11 -6.09 -5.97
N ILE A 54 1.02 -5.65 -4.72
CA ILE A 54 1.48 -6.40 -3.55
C ILE A 54 0.70 -7.70 -3.41
N ASN A 55 -0.62 -7.68 -3.56
CA ASN A 55 -1.45 -8.87 -3.51
C ASN A 55 -1.10 -9.87 -4.61
N LEU A 56 -0.88 -9.40 -5.83
CA LEU A 56 -0.49 -10.25 -6.94
C LEU A 56 0.87 -10.91 -6.69
N ASN A 57 1.84 -10.13 -6.22
CA ASN A 57 3.17 -10.63 -5.91
C ASN A 57 3.13 -11.65 -4.77
N SER A 58 2.32 -11.40 -3.74
CA SER A 58 2.13 -12.33 -2.62
C SER A 58 1.52 -13.65 -3.09
N SER A 59 0.50 -13.60 -3.95
CA SER A 59 -0.13 -14.80 -4.51
C SER A 59 0.85 -15.61 -5.36
N LYS A 60 1.66 -14.94 -6.17
CA LYS A 60 2.70 -15.59 -6.98
C LYS A 60 3.75 -16.26 -6.10
N SER A 61 4.19 -15.59 -5.04
CA SER A 61 5.18 -16.14 -4.11
C SER A 61 4.63 -17.34 -3.36
N GLU A 62 3.37 -17.31 -2.95
CA GLU A 62 2.70 -18.44 -2.30
C GLU A 62 2.63 -19.64 -3.23
N LYS A 63 2.29 -19.41 -4.50
CA LYS A 63 2.24 -20.48 -5.51
C LYS A 63 3.61 -21.08 -5.75
N VAL A 64 4.64 -20.25 -5.89
CA VAL A 64 6.02 -20.70 -6.06
C VAL A 64 6.47 -21.54 -4.87
N ASN A 65 6.16 -21.11 -3.64
CA ASN A 65 6.47 -21.86 -2.43
C ASN A 65 5.75 -23.21 -2.38
N SER A 66 4.48 -23.23 -2.79
CA SER A 66 3.72 -24.49 -2.87
C SER A 66 4.34 -25.45 -3.88
N ASP A 67 4.72 -24.96 -5.06
CA ASP A 67 5.39 -25.76 -6.09
C ASP A 67 6.75 -26.28 -5.62
N ILE A 68 7.51 -25.45 -4.91
CA ILE A 68 8.80 -25.85 -4.34
C ILE A 68 8.60 -26.94 -3.29
N GLN A 69 7.59 -26.80 -2.44
CA GLN A 69 7.29 -27.81 -1.42
C GLN A 69 6.90 -29.16 -2.06
N GLU A 70 6.14 -29.15 -3.14
CA GLU A 70 5.81 -30.37 -3.89
C GLU A 70 7.07 -31.02 -4.45
N LYS A 71 7.98 -30.25 -5.02
CA LYS A 71 9.27 -30.75 -5.52
C LYS A 71 10.11 -31.35 -4.42
N ILE A 72 10.18 -30.69 -3.26
CA ILE A 72 10.90 -31.19 -2.09
C ILE A 72 10.33 -32.55 -1.66
N ASN A 73 9.01 -32.67 -1.62
CA ASN A 73 8.33 -33.90 -1.25
C ASN A 73 8.65 -35.04 -2.23
N LYS A 74 8.59 -34.74 -3.53
CA LYS A 74 8.96 -35.74 -4.56
C LYS A 74 10.40 -36.19 -4.46
N LEU A 75 11.32 -35.26 -4.26
CA LEU A 75 12.74 -35.57 -4.12
C LEU A 75 13.02 -36.34 -2.84
N THR A 76 12.33 -36.03 -1.76
CA THR A 76 12.42 -36.76 -0.50
C THR A 76 11.95 -38.22 -0.67
N ASP A 77 10.85 -38.42 -1.40
CA ASP A 77 10.36 -39.76 -1.72
C ASP A 77 11.38 -40.54 -2.57
N GLN A 78 11.99 -39.89 -3.57
CA GLN A 78 13.05 -40.50 -4.40
C GLN A 78 14.27 -40.85 -3.56
N LEU A 79 14.58 -40.06 -2.53
CA LEU A 79 15.71 -40.29 -1.63
C LEU A 79 15.63 -41.65 -0.93
N PHE A 80 14.42 -42.09 -0.58
CA PHE A 80 14.19 -43.39 0.07
C PHE A 80 14.42 -44.57 -0.92
N LEU A 81 14.37 -44.32 -2.22
CA LEU A 81 14.53 -45.35 -3.26
C LEU A 81 15.95 -45.44 -3.79
N VAL A 82 16.82 -44.53 -3.40
CA VAL A 82 18.21 -44.46 -3.93
C VAL A 82 19.09 -45.49 -3.24
N THR A 83 19.87 -46.19 -4.03
CA THR A 83 20.84 -47.22 -3.55
C THR A 83 22.29 -46.80 -3.75
N ASN A 84 22.54 -45.67 -4.43
CA ASN A 84 23.85 -45.16 -4.82
C ASN A 84 24.15 -43.86 -4.05
N ASN A 85 25.35 -43.82 -3.43
CA ASN A 85 25.79 -42.65 -2.65
C ASN A 85 25.86 -41.35 -3.48
N LYS A 86 26.27 -41.48 -4.76
CA LYS A 86 26.37 -40.32 -5.66
C LYS A 86 25.00 -39.69 -5.94
N GLN A 87 23.99 -40.55 -6.16
CA GLN A 87 22.61 -40.08 -6.36
C GLN A 87 22.02 -39.49 -5.06
N TYR A 88 22.32 -40.12 -3.93
CA TYR A 88 21.91 -39.63 -2.62
C TYR A 88 22.42 -38.21 -2.34
N ASP A 89 23.72 -37.99 -2.60
CA ASP A 89 24.35 -36.67 -2.40
C ASP A 89 23.75 -35.63 -3.33
N ALA A 90 23.53 -35.98 -4.61
CA ALA A 90 22.92 -35.07 -5.59
C ALA A 90 21.49 -34.66 -5.18
N LEU A 91 20.67 -35.62 -4.74
CA LEU A 91 19.30 -35.34 -4.29
C LEU A 91 19.28 -34.52 -3.01
N THR A 92 20.17 -34.81 -2.07
CA THR A 92 20.28 -34.06 -0.81
C THR A 92 20.65 -32.61 -1.07
N ASN A 93 21.62 -32.37 -1.96
CA ASN A 93 22.03 -31.02 -2.35
C ASN A 93 20.88 -30.26 -3.02
N GLU A 94 20.14 -30.91 -3.88
CA GLU A 94 19.00 -30.29 -4.57
C GLU A 94 17.87 -29.95 -3.59
N ILE A 95 17.57 -30.82 -2.64
CA ILE A 95 16.59 -30.58 -1.58
C ILE A 95 17.01 -29.38 -0.73
N GLU A 96 18.27 -29.29 -0.34
CA GLU A 96 18.79 -28.15 0.42
C GLU A 96 18.67 -26.84 -0.34
N HIS A 97 18.99 -26.87 -1.66
CA HIS A 97 18.85 -25.70 -2.52
C HIS A 97 17.39 -25.23 -2.61
N LEU A 98 16.45 -26.16 -2.77
CA LEU A 98 15.03 -25.84 -2.80
C LEU A 98 14.51 -25.29 -1.47
N LYS A 99 15.01 -25.81 -0.35
CA LYS A 99 14.66 -25.30 0.98
C LYS A 99 15.15 -23.86 1.17
N GLU A 100 16.33 -23.53 0.66
CA GLU A 100 16.85 -22.16 0.68
C GLU A 100 15.99 -21.22 -0.16
N GLN A 101 15.60 -21.65 -1.37
CA GLN A 101 14.71 -20.87 -2.23
C GLN A 101 13.37 -20.62 -1.57
N LYS A 102 12.81 -21.63 -0.92
CA LYS A 102 11.55 -21.51 -0.19
C LYS A 102 11.68 -20.49 0.94
N LYS A 103 12.78 -20.55 1.69
CA LYS A 103 13.06 -19.60 2.78
C LYS A 103 13.16 -18.17 2.28
N GLU A 104 13.88 -17.95 1.17
CA GLU A 104 14.00 -16.62 0.55
C GLU A 104 12.64 -16.09 0.11
N ASN A 105 11.79 -16.92 -0.49
CA ASN A 105 10.45 -16.55 -0.90
C ASN A 105 9.55 -16.23 0.29
N GLU A 106 9.67 -16.98 1.38
CA GLU A 106 8.94 -16.71 2.62
C GLU A 106 9.34 -15.36 3.23
N GLU A 107 10.61 -15.02 3.19
CA GLU A 107 11.11 -13.72 3.65
C GLU A 107 10.56 -12.58 2.80
N LEU A 108 10.52 -12.75 1.47
CA LEU A 108 9.92 -11.79 0.55
C LEU A 108 8.42 -11.63 0.80
N LEU A 109 7.73 -12.74 1.08
CA LEU A 109 6.31 -12.73 1.38
C LEU A 109 6.02 -11.93 2.65
N ILE A 110 6.82 -12.10 3.68
CA ILE A 110 6.72 -11.36 4.93
C ILE A 110 6.92 -9.86 4.68
N LEU A 111 7.92 -9.49 3.89
CA LEU A 111 8.15 -8.09 3.51
C LEU A 111 6.97 -7.50 2.76
N ASN A 112 6.37 -8.26 1.84
CA ASN A 112 5.18 -7.83 1.11
C ASN A 112 3.98 -7.63 2.04
N LEU A 113 3.80 -8.50 3.02
CA LEU A 113 2.72 -8.39 4.00
C LEU A 113 2.93 -7.17 4.91
N GLU A 114 4.15 -6.85 5.29
CA GLU A 114 4.48 -5.66 6.05
C GLU A 114 4.14 -4.39 5.26
N GLN A 115 4.37 -4.40 3.95
CA GLN A 115 4.02 -3.27 3.09
C GLN A 115 2.51 -3.04 2.97
N LYS A 116 1.70 -4.08 3.16
CA LYS A 116 0.23 -3.96 3.17
C LYS A 116 -0.29 -3.21 4.40
N GLU A 117 0.40 -3.33 5.50
CA GLU A 117 0.05 -2.67 6.75
C GLU A 117 0.56 -1.22 6.76
#